data_3a2ec7fb08defd264b229e4204b7ed60
#
_entry.id   3a2ec7fb08defd264b229e4204b7ed60
#
_cell.length_a   1.000
_cell.length_b   1.000
_cell.length_c   1.000
_cell.angle_alpha   90.00
_cell.angle_beta   90.00
_cell.angle_gamma   90.00
#
_symmetry.space_group_name_H-M   'P 1'
#
loop_
_entity.id
_entity.type
_entity.pdbx_description
1 polymer ?
#
loop_
_entity_poly.entity_id
_entity_poly.type
_entity_poly.pdbx_seq_one_letter_code
_entity_poly.pdbx_strand_id
1 'polypeptide(L)'
;MKKLLVCFGILALLFTAGAQEKSEKPDKSRFYGGVRVGFTASQISGDDLSGFHQIGAAAGLFVNHVVNSSGSLKLQLELDFTMKGSHSYTPPKQEYETEFYSLRLGYVEMPLLLEWAVGKWTMWGKPFQFELEIGPAFGVVVLQKEWEGTGLIVGRPPFRRFEFSALAGLSLKIADHHSVNFRFSNSLVPVRIPTWVYGRVINKQFNTLLITSYCYQF
;
A
#
# COMPACT_ATOMS: atom_id res chain seq x y z
N MET A 1 -20.03 -13.66 -6.72
CA MET A 1 -19.59 -13.29 -8.08
C MET A 1 -20.34 -12.06 -8.64
N LYS A 2 -21.69 -11.95 -8.55
CA LYS A 2 -22.44 -10.79 -9.09
C LYS A 2 -22.10 -9.41 -8.48
N LYS A 3 -21.68 -9.35 -7.23
CA LYS A 3 -21.33 -8.08 -6.54
C LYS A 3 -19.94 -7.52 -6.92
N LEU A 4 -19.03 -8.35 -7.43
CA LEU A 4 -17.70 -7.91 -7.89
C LEU A 4 -17.78 -7.23 -9.27
N LEU A 5 -18.71 -7.69 -10.11
CA LEU A 5 -18.95 -7.11 -11.45
C LEU A 5 -19.52 -5.69 -11.39
N VAL A 6 -20.28 -5.35 -10.34
CA VAL A 6 -20.86 -4.00 -10.16
C VAL A 6 -19.77 -2.98 -9.83
N CYS A 7 -18.78 -3.34 -9.02
CA CYS A 7 -17.66 -2.43 -8.71
C CYS A 7 -16.77 -2.16 -9.94
N PHE A 8 -16.55 -3.17 -10.79
CA PHE A 8 -15.81 -2.99 -12.05
C PHE A 8 -16.57 -2.13 -13.06
N GLY A 9 -17.91 -2.24 -13.11
CA GLY A 9 -18.76 -1.43 -13.98
C GLY A 9 -18.75 0.05 -13.60
N ILE A 10 -18.72 0.38 -12.30
CA ILE A 10 -18.66 1.78 -11.81
C ILE A 10 -17.29 2.40 -12.10
N LEU A 11 -16.20 1.63 -11.97
CA LEU A 11 -14.86 2.10 -12.31
C LEU A 11 -14.71 2.37 -13.82
N ALA A 12 -15.30 1.52 -14.69
CA ALA A 12 -15.30 1.72 -16.13
C ALA A 12 -16.11 2.95 -16.58
N LEU A 13 -17.21 3.27 -15.88
CA LEU A 13 -18.01 4.47 -16.14
C LEU A 13 -17.30 5.78 -15.79
N LEU A 14 -16.40 5.77 -14.81
CA LEU A 14 -15.57 6.95 -14.48
C LEU A 14 -14.50 7.23 -15.55
N PHE A 15 -14.04 6.20 -16.27
CA PHE A 15 -13.09 6.36 -17.38
C PHE A 15 -13.72 6.86 -18.68
N THR A 16 -15.01 6.59 -18.92
CA THR A 16 -15.69 7.03 -20.16
C THR A 16 -16.22 8.46 -20.10
N ALA A 17 -16.36 9.05 -18.90
CA ALA A 17 -16.83 10.42 -18.74
C ALA A 17 -15.79 11.50 -19.13
N GLY A 18 -14.52 11.12 -19.37
CA GLY A 18 -13.44 12.02 -19.76
C GLY A 18 -13.22 12.22 -21.25
N ALA A 19 -13.93 11.49 -22.11
CA ALA A 19 -13.73 11.52 -23.57
C ALA A 19 -14.79 12.31 -24.33
N GLN A 20 -15.06 13.56 -23.91
CA GLN A 20 -15.72 14.53 -24.76
C GLN A 20 -14.73 15.62 -25.17
N GLU A 21 -14.21 15.44 -26.37
CA GLU A 21 -13.42 16.39 -27.10
C GLU A 21 -14.26 17.65 -27.39
N LYS A 22 -13.96 18.73 -26.67
CA LYS A 22 -14.36 20.09 -27.04
C LYS A 22 -13.08 20.88 -27.28
N SER A 23 -12.84 21.16 -28.54
CA SER A 23 -11.82 22.08 -29.04
C SER A 23 -12.03 23.47 -28.45
N GLU A 24 -11.37 23.76 -27.35
CA GLU A 24 -11.05 25.10 -26.88
C GLU A 24 -9.68 25.01 -26.20
N LYS A 25 -8.83 26.02 -26.41
CA LYS A 25 -7.43 26.23 -25.96
C LYS A 25 -7.00 25.30 -24.80
N PRO A 26 -5.79 24.73 -24.81
CA PRO A 26 -5.40 23.71 -23.84
C PRO A 26 -5.49 24.27 -22.42
N ASP A 27 -6.62 24.09 -21.79
CA ASP A 27 -6.72 24.18 -20.35
C ASP A 27 -5.86 22.98 -19.87
N LYS A 28 -4.71 23.29 -19.27
CA LYS A 28 -3.79 22.27 -18.77
C LYS A 28 -4.59 21.33 -17.89
N SER A 29 -4.84 20.13 -18.35
CA SER A 29 -5.53 19.12 -17.54
C SER A 29 -4.86 19.08 -16.17
N ARG A 30 -5.63 19.35 -15.14
CA ARG A 30 -5.15 19.31 -13.75
C ARG A 30 -5.16 17.89 -13.19
N PHE A 31 -5.60 16.92 -14.01
CA PHE A 31 -5.64 15.50 -13.67
C PHE A 31 -4.57 14.74 -14.45
N TYR A 32 -3.87 13.87 -13.73
CA TYR A 32 -2.86 12.99 -14.29
C TYR A 32 -3.09 11.60 -13.75
N GLY A 33 -2.99 10.59 -14.61
CA GLY A 33 -3.09 9.18 -14.23
C GLY A 33 -1.75 8.48 -14.34
N GLY A 34 -1.63 7.33 -13.70
CA GLY A 34 -0.41 6.54 -13.79
C GLY A 34 -0.55 5.14 -13.19
N VAL A 35 0.55 4.42 -13.27
CA VAL A 35 0.70 3.08 -12.72
C VAL A 35 1.87 3.05 -11.74
N ARG A 36 1.79 2.16 -10.75
CA ARG A 36 2.89 1.94 -9.80
C ARG A 36 3.16 0.46 -9.60
N VAL A 37 4.43 0.12 -9.40
CA VAL A 37 4.89 -1.21 -9.01
C VAL A 37 6.00 -1.09 -7.99
N GLY A 38 6.06 -2.02 -7.05
CA GLY A 38 7.07 -1.92 -6.00
C GLY A 38 7.13 -3.14 -5.10
N PHE A 39 7.93 -2.99 -4.06
CA PHE A 39 8.16 -3.98 -3.03
C PHE A 39 7.68 -3.45 -1.68
N THR A 40 7.23 -4.37 -0.84
CA THR A 40 6.91 -4.10 0.56
C THR A 40 7.87 -4.87 1.45
N ALA A 41 8.25 -4.25 2.57
CA ALA A 41 8.85 -4.93 3.70
C ALA A 41 7.93 -4.70 4.89
N SER A 42 7.40 -5.75 5.49
CA SER A 42 6.35 -5.67 6.49
C SER A 42 6.63 -6.45 7.75
N GLN A 43 6.01 -6.02 8.82
CA GLN A 43 5.92 -6.70 10.10
C GLN A 43 4.52 -6.56 10.68
N ILE A 44 4.17 -7.44 11.60
CA ILE A 44 2.96 -7.35 12.42
C ILE A 44 3.37 -6.97 13.83
N SER A 45 3.00 -5.79 14.29
CA SER A 45 3.23 -5.41 15.67
C SER A 45 2.25 -6.14 16.59
N GLY A 46 2.76 -6.77 17.67
CA GLY A 46 1.96 -7.54 18.63
C GLY A 46 1.88 -9.05 18.32
N ASP A 47 2.72 -9.57 17.43
CA ASP A 47 2.89 -11.01 17.17
C ASP A 47 4.15 -11.61 17.84
N ASP A 48 4.80 -10.83 18.74
CA ASP A 48 6.06 -11.17 19.41
C ASP A 48 7.27 -11.34 18.47
N LEU A 49 7.11 -11.06 17.18
CA LEU A 49 8.17 -11.03 16.19
C LEU A 49 8.56 -9.58 15.90
N SER A 50 9.84 -9.32 15.77
CA SER A 50 10.37 -7.99 15.46
C SER A 50 11.11 -7.98 14.14
N GLY A 51 10.94 -6.90 13.37
CA GLY A 51 11.66 -6.66 12.11
C GLY A 51 10.81 -6.86 10.86
N PHE A 52 11.18 -6.14 9.81
CA PHE A 52 10.51 -6.13 8.49
C PHE A 52 10.97 -7.31 7.63
N HIS A 53 10.77 -8.54 8.12
CA HIS A 53 11.29 -9.74 7.48
C HIS A 53 10.36 -10.31 6.39
N GLN A 54 9.10 -9.88 6.36
CA GLN A 54 8.18 -10.31 5.30
C GLN A 54 8.30 -9.37 4.10
N ILE A 55 8.92 -9.87 3.04
CA ILE A 55 8.99 -9.18 1.74
C ILE A 55 7.75 -9.52 0.93
N GLY A 56 7.17 -8.53 0.27
CA GLY A 56 6.00 -8.66 -0.58
C GLY A 56 6.08 -7.75 -1.80
N ALA A 57 5.01 -7.73 -2.57
CA ALA A 57 4.86 -6.88 -3.75
C ALA A 57 3.73 -5.87 -3.54
N ALA A 58 3.83 -4.73 -4.22
CA ALA A 58 2.77 -3.75 -4.36
C ALA A 58 2.63 -3.37 -5.84
N ALA A 59 1.40 -3.24 -6.31
CA ALA A 59 1.12 -2.76 -7.66
C ALA A 59 -0.25 -2.06 -7.69
N GLY A 60 -0.38 -1.00 -8.48
CA GLY A 60 -1.63 -0.28 -8.54
C GLY A 60 -1.68 0.79 -9.60
N LEU A 61 -2.80 1.50 -9.57
CA LEU A 61 -3.11 2.63 -10.42
C LEU A 61 -3.31 3.85 -9.54
N PHE A 62 -2.97 5.02 -10.06
CA PHE A 62 -3.26 6.27 -9.38
C PHE A 62 -3.80 7.33 -10.32
N VAL A 63 -4.55 8.26 -9.76
CA VAL A 63 -4.91 9.52 -10.38
C VAL A 63 -4.62 10.64 -9.40
N ASN A 64 -3.94 11.68 -9.85
CA ASN A 64 -3.70 12.87 -9.06
C ASN A 64 -4.35 14.10 -9.68
N HIS A 65 -4.72 15.02 -8.81
CA HIS A 65 -5.31 16.31 -9.16
C HIS A 65 -4.52 17.43 -8.50
N VAL A 66 -4.13 18.43 -9.30
CA VAL A 66 -3.43 19.61 -8.80
C VAL A 66 -4.44 20.52 -8.11
N VAL A 67 -4.23 20.77 -6.81
CA VAL A 67 -5.17 21.52 -5.96
C VAL A 67 -4.90 23.02 -6.02
N ASN A 68 -3.63 23.44 -6.14
CA ASN A 68 -3.25 24.86 -6.10
C ASN A 68 -2.73 25.37 -7.45
N SER A 69 -2.74 26.70 -7.61
CA SER A 69 -2.29 27.37 -8.84
C SER A 69 -0.80 27.23 -9.10
N SER A 70 0.03 27.06 -8.05
CA SER A 70 1.48 26.87 -8.18
C SER A 70 1.88 25.46 -8.61
N GLY A 71 0.93 24.50 -8.62
CA GLY A 71 1.20 23.10 -8.94
C GLY A 71 2.00 22.36 -7.88
N SER A 72 2.16 22.95 -6.69
CA SER A 72 2.97 22.34 -5.61
C SER A 72 2.15 21.41 -4.70
N LEU A 73 0.83 21.49 -4.73
CA LEU A 73 -0.05 20.68 -3.91
C LEU A 73 -0.94 19.83 -4.81
N LYS A 74 -0.94 18.52 -4.59
CA LYS A 74 -1.75 17.56 -5.34
C LYS A 74 -2.51 16.66 -4.37
N LEU A 75 -3.69 16.23 -4.78
CA LEU A 75 -4.45 15.17 -4.14
C LEU A 75 -4.37 13.93 -5.04
N GLN A 76 -3.90 12.83 -4.50
CA GLN A 76 -3.75 11.56 -5.21
C GLN A 76 -4.65 10.49 -4.62
N LEU A 77 -5.44 9.85 -5.48
CA LEU A 77 -6.23 8.67 -5.15
C LEU A 77 -5.60 7.47 -5.84
N GLU A 78 -5.40 6.39 -5.10
CA GLU A 78 -4.82 5.15 -5.61
C GLU A 78 -5.78 3.97 -5.46
N LEU A 79 -5.54 2.94 -6.26
CA LEU A 79 -6.11 1.61 -6.09
C LEU A 79 -4.97 0.61 -6.20
N ASP A 80 -4.58 0.04 -5.07
CA ASP A 80 -3.39 -0.78 -4.95
C ASP A 80 -3.73 -2.21 -4.52
N PHE A 81 -2.98 -3.17 -5.04
CA PHE A 81 -2.80 -4.47 -4.41
C PHE A 81 -1.49 -4.44 -3.61
N THR A 82 -1.55 -4.76 -2.31
CA THR A 82 -0.41 -4.69 -1.41
C THR A 82 -0.28 -5.98 -0.62
N MET A 83 0.89 -6.60 -0.66
CA MET A 83 1.21 -7.76 0.18
C MET A 83 1.83 -7.30 1.48
N LYS A 84 1.30 -7.83 2.59
CA LYS A 84 1.70 -7.57 3.98
C LYS A 84 1.90 -8.87 4.72
N GLY A 85 2.46 -8.83 5.93
CA GLY A 85 2.56 -9.99 6.80
C GLY A 85 3.71 -9.93 7.78
N SER A 86 4.05 -11.12 8.29
CA SER A 86 5.16 -11.33 9.21
C SER A 86 5.85 -12.64 8.88
N HIS A 87 7.16 -12.68 9.07
CA HIS A 87 7.95 -13.87 8.85
C HIS A 87 9.03 -13.98 9.91
N SER A 88 9.12 -15.15 10.54
CA SER A 88 10.21 -15.48 11.45
C SER A 88 10.82 -16.81 11.02
N TYR A 89 12.14 -16.83 10.98
CA TYR A 89 12.93 -18.02 10.87
C TYR A 89 13.92 -18.03 12.02
N THR A 90 13.67 -18.89 13.00
CA THR A 90 14.65 -19.15 14.05
C THR A 90 15.44 -20.39 13.62
N PRO A 91 16.75 -20.28 13.36
CA PRO A 91 17.56 -21.45 13.04
C PRO A 91 17.46 -22.43 14.22
N PRO A 92 17.31 -23.74 13.96
CA PRO A 92 17.17 -24.76 14.99
C PRO A 92 18.38 -24.72 15.90
N LYS A 93 18.14 -24.42 17.18
CA LYS A 93 19.17 -24.54 18.22
C LYS A 93 19.38 -26.00 18.63
N GLN A 94 18.37 -26.83 18.43
CA GLN A 94 18.38 -28.28 18.59
C GLN A 94 17.48 -28.91 17.52
N GLU A 95 17.69 -30.17 17.21
CA GLU A 95 17.09 -30.95 16.11
C GLU A 95 15.54 -31.01 16.13
N TYR A 96 14.88 -30.49 17.18
CA TYR A 96 13.44 -30.55 17.40
C TYR A 96 12.74 -29.15 17.50
N GLU A 97 13.47 -28.02 17.38
CA GLU A 97 12.91 -26.67 17.53
C GLU A 97 13.05 -25.86 16.24
N THR A 98 12.24 -26.16 15.25
CA THR A 98 12.04 -25.26 14.10
C THR A 98 10.78 -24.43 14.31
N GLU A 99 10.90 -23.29 14.99
CA GLU A 99 9.81 -22.32 15.02
C GLU A 99 9.82 -21.51 13.71
N PHE A 100 9.23 -22.10 12.70
CA PHE A 100 8.95 -21.41 11.46
C PHE A 100 7.54 -20.81 11.55
N TYR A 101 7.46 -19.50 11.45
CA TYR A 101 6.18 -18.79 11.33
C TYR A 101 6.20 -17.93 10.07
N SER A 102 5.13 -17.99 9.29
CA SER A 102 4.95 -17.15 8.10
C SER A 102 3.49 -16.79 7.95
N LEU A 103 3.23 -15.49 7.96
CA LEU A 103 1.93 -14.90 7.69
C LEU A 103 2.02 -14.08 6.40
N ARG A 104 1.10 -14.35 5.47
CA ARG A 104 0.95 -13.57 4.23
C ARG A 104 -0.47 -13.08 4.10
N LEU A 105 -0.61 -11.78 3.99
CA LEU A 105 -1.86 -11.07 3.77
C LEU A 105 -1.79 -10.32 2.45
N GLY A 106 -2.83 -10.41 1.64
CA GLY A 106 -2.99 -9.59 0.44
C GLY A 106 -4.18 -8.65 0.64
N TYR A 107 -3.96 -7.37 0.39
CA TYR A 107 -4.98 -6.32 0.50
C TYR A 107 -5.22 -5.67 -0.86
N VAL A 108 -6.45 -5.29 -1.10
CA VAL A 108 -6.80 -4.24 -2.05
C VAL A 108 -7.02 -2.97 -1.23
N GLU A 109 -6.24 -1.94 -1.52
CA GLU A 109 -6.22 -0.69 -0.75
C GLU A 109 -6.57 0.50 -1.62
N MET A 110 -7.15 1.51 -1.00
CA MET A 110 -7.49 2.78 -1.63
C MET A 110 -6.89 3.94 -0.79
N PRO A 111 -5.61 4.26 -1.01
CA PRO A 111 -4.96 5.43 -0.42
C PRO A 111 -5.53 6.73 -0.99
N LEU A 112 -5.69 7.72 -0.12
CA LEU A 112 -5.97 9.11 -0.49
C LEU A 112 -4.86 9.98 0.09
N LEU A 113 -3.97 10.47 -0.76
CA LEU A 113 -2.74 11.13 -0.35
C LEU A 113 -2.76 12.61 -0.73
N LEU A 114 -2.27 13.43 0.17
CA LEU A 114 -1.87 14.79 -0.11
C LEU A 114 -0.37 14.78 -0.42
N GLU A 115 -0.01 15.24 -1.61
CA GLU A 115 1.36 15.36 -2.08
C GLU A 115 1.77 16.82 -2.12
N TRP A 116 2.89 17.14 -1.50
CA TRP A 116 3.44 18.48 -1.48
C TRP A 116 4.84 18.52 -2.07
N ALA A 117 5.02 19.27 -3.15
CA ALA A 117 6.31 19.53 -3.78
C ALA A 117 7.14 20.50 -2.93
N VAL A 118 8.23 20.00 -2.35
CA VAL A 118 9.09 20.76 -1.42
C VAL A 118 10.20 21.50 -2.16
N GLY A 119 10.70 20.95 -3.25
CA GLY A 119 11.81 21.54 -3.99
C GLY A 119 11.95 20.99 -5.41
N LYS A 120 12.42 21.84 -6.31
CA LYS A 120 12.76 21.48 -7.68
C LYS A 120 14.19 21.87 -7.95
N TRP A 121 14.93 21.00 -8.61
CA TRP A 121 16.28 21.30 -9.10
C TRP A 121 16.54 20.58 -10.42
N THR A 122 17.56 21.01 -11.12
CA THR A 122 17.98 20.40 -12.38
C THR A 122 19.35 19.75 -12.19
N MET A 123 19.44 18.47 -12.52
CA MET A 123 20.70 17.73 -12.49
C MET A 123 20.84 16.94 -13.80
N TRP A 124 22.00 17.01 -14.44
CA TRP A 124 22.26 16.40 -15.76
C TRP A 124 21.23 16.79 -16.84
N GLY A 125 20.74 18.04 -16.81
CA GLY A 125 19.75 18.54 -17.77
C GLY A 125 18.33 18.00 -17.58
N LYS A 126 18.06 17.23 -16.52
CA LYS A 126 16.73 16.71 -16.19
C LYS A 126 16.16 17.38 -14.95
N PRO A 127 14.85 17.67 -14.90
CA PRO A 127 14.21 18.19 -13.71
C PRO A 127 14.03 17.07 -12.68
N PHE A 128 14.36 17.38 -11.44
CA PHE A 128 14.10 16.54 -10.25
C PHE A 128 13.21 17.32 -9.28
N GLN A 129 12.30 16.64 -8.63
CA GLN A 129 11.42 17.25 -7.64
C GLN A 129 11.19 16.29 -6.48
N PHE A 130 11.40 16.78 -5.25
CA PHE A 130 10.96 16.08 -4.04
C PHE A 130 9.52 16.44 -3.70
N GLU A 131 8.75 15.43 -3.35
CA GLU A 131 7.38 15.56 -2.87
C GLU A 131 7.23 14.81 -1.55
N LEU A 132 6.57 15.44 -0.58
CA LEU A 132 6.13 14.81 0.66
C LEU A 132 4.72 14.26 0.44
N GLU A 133 4.46 13.06 0.95
CA GLU A 133 3.17 12.38 0.82
C GLU A 133 2.64 12.04 2.20
N ILE A 134 1.36 12.31 2.43
CA ILE A 134 0.68 11.91 3.67
C ILE A 134 -0.80 11.66 3.38
N GLY A 135 -1.39 10.66 4.02
CA GLY A 135 -2.82 10.43 3.94
C GLY A 135 -3.29 9.12 4.55
N PRO A 136 -4.61 8.93 4.63
CA PRO A 136 -5.22 7.67 5.03
C PRO A 136 -5.28 6.67 3.87
N ALA A 137 -5.42 5.39 4.23
CA ALA A 137 -5.82 4.35 3.30
C ALA A 137 -6.88 3.44 3.93
N PHE A 138 -7.83 3.02 3.10
CA PHE A 138 -8.79 1.99 3.42
C PHE A 138 -8.45 0.73 2.64
N GLY A 139 -8.35 -0.41 3.34
CA GLY A 139 -7.96 -1.69 2.77
C GLY A 139 -8.97 -2.79 3.06
N VAL A 140 -9.06 -3.74 2.12
CA VAL A 140 -9.85 -4.96 2.23
C VAL A 140 -8.94 -6.15 2.04
N VAL A 141 -8.90 -7.07 3.02
CA VAL A 141 -8.13 -8.31 2.88
C VAL A 141 -8.79 -9.22 1.84
N VAL A 142 -8.01 -9.67 0.87
CA VAL A 142 -8.45 -10.57 -0.21
C VAL A 142 -7.69 -11.90 -0.20
N LEU A 143 -6.55 -11.95 0.49
CA LEU A 143 -5.75 -13.15 0.66
C LEU A 143 -5.25 -13.22 2.09
N GLN A 144 -5.40 -14.41 2.71
CA GLN A 144 -4.86 -14.71 4.04
C GLN A 144 -4.30 -16.11 4.04
N LYS A 145 -3.03 -16.25 4.41
CA LYS A 145 -2.36 -17.55 4.61
C LYS A 145 -1.43 -17.45 5.80
N GLU A 146 -1.53 -18.39 6.72
CA GLU A 146 -0.77 -18.43 7.96
C GLU A 146 -0.21 -19.86 8.15
N TRP A 147 1.10 -19.98 8.34
CA TRP A 147 1.80 -21.25 8.57
C TRP A 147 2.61 -21.18 9.86
N GLU A 148 2.64 -22.30 10.59
CA GLU A 148 3.47 -22.48 11.77
C GLU A 148 4.07 -23.89 11.76
N GLY A 149 5.36 -24.03 11.99
CA GLY A 149 6.04 -25.31 11.88
C GLY A 149 5.93 -25.92 10.49
N THR A 150 5.36 -27.11 10.38
CA THR A 150 5.22 -27.86 9.12
C THR A 150 3.81 -27.73 8.50
N GLY A 151 2.90 -26.95 9.10
CA GLY A 151 1.51 -26.95 8.69
C GLY A 151 0.84 -25.58 8.55
N LEU A 152 -0.23 -25.58 7.77
CA LEU A 152 -1.14 -24.44 7.69
C LEU A 152 -1.94 -24.35 8.99
N ILE A 153 -1.99 -23.18 9.61
CA ILE A 153 -2.77 -22.97 10.82
C ILE A 153 -4.25 -22.89 10.45
N VAL A 154 -5.01 -23.83 10.97
CA VAL A 154 -6.47 -23.86 10.87
C VAL A 154 -7.04 -23.63 12.27
N GLY A 155 -7.97 -22.69 12.42
CA GLY A 155 -8.67 -22.46 13.68
C GLY A 155 -8.23 -21.26 14.50
N ARG A 156 -7.20 -20.49 14.08
CA ARG A 156 -6.97 -19.16 14.65
C ARG A 156 -8.03 -18.18 14.16
N PRO A 157 -8.44 -17.17 14.97
CA PRO A 157 -9.36 -16.15 14.51
C PRO A 157 -8.83 -15.48 13.24
N PRO A 158 -9.67 -15.31 12.21
CA PRO A 158 -9.25 -14.67 10.98
C PRO A 158 -8.89 -13.21 11.23
N PHE A 159 -8.06 -12.65 10.37
CA PHE A 159 -7.81 -11.21 10.33
C PHE A 159 -9.11 -10.48 9.98
N ARG A 160 -9.24 -9.25 10.49
CA ARG A 160 -10.37 -8.39 10.13
C ARG A 160 -10.37 -8.15 8.62
N ARG A 161 -11.58 -8.15 8.06
CA ARG A 161 -11.77 -7.95 6.63
C ARG A 161 -11.33 -6.56 6.16
N PHE A 162 -11.48 -5.57 7.03
CA PHE A 162 -11.21 -4.17 6.74
C PHE A 162 -10.03 -3.67 7.58
N GLU A 163 -9.19 -2.88 6.93
CA GLU A 163 -8.08 -2.17 7.54
C GLU A 163 -8.21 -0.67 7.25
N PHE A 164 -7.87 0.14 8.25
CA PHE A 164 -7.71 1.57 8.10
C PHE A 164 -6.29 1.92 8.55
N SER A 165 -5.51 2.55 7.68
CA SER A 165 -4.11 2.87 7.91
C SER A 165 -3.80 4.33 7.59
N ALA A 166 -2.68 4.82 8.14
CA ALA A 166 -2.07 6.08 7.77
C ALA A 166 -0.77 5.82 7.02
N LEU A 167 -0.55 6.62 5.98
CA LEU A 167 0.66 6.60 5.17
C LEU A 167 1.37 7.95 5.28
N ALA A 168 2.71 7.89 5.32
CA ALA A 168 3.58 9.04 5.15
C ALA A 168 4.78 8.63 4.28
N GLY A 169 5.23 9.51 3.39
CA GLY A 169 6.28 9.14 2.46
C GLY A 169 6.96 10.31 1.79
N LEU A 170 7.93 9.92 0.97
CA LEU A 170 8.73 10.78 0.12
C LEU A 170 8.63 10.26 -1.30
N SER A 171 8.43 11.14 -2.27
CA SER A 171 8.53 10.85 -3.69
C SER A 171 9.65 11.66 -4.32
N LEU A 172 10.46 11.01 -5.13
CA LEU A 172 11.44 11.64 -6.00
C LEU A 172 10.95 11.53 -7.43
N LYS A 173 10.44 12.62 -7.96
CA LYS A 173 10.07 12.72 -9.38
C LYS A 173 11.33 12.97 -10.22
N ILE A 174 11.54 12.12 -11.22
CA ILE A 174 12.68 12.14 -12.13
C ILE A 174 12.12 12.40 -13.54
N ALA A 175 12.37 13.58 -14.10
CA ALA A 175 11.70 14.06 -15.31
C ALA A 175 10.16 14.10 -15.16
N ASP A 176 9.42 14.17 -16.26
CA ASP A 176 7.98 14.46 -16.20
C ASP A 176 7.12 13.25 -15.88
N HIS A 177 7.58 12.04 -16.21
CA HIS A 177 6.76 10.82 -16.16
C HIS A 177 7.19 9.80 -15.11
N HIS A 178 8.37 9.91 -14.53
CA HIS A 178 8.98 8.88 -13.70
C HIS A 178 9.11 9.36 -12.25
N SER A 179 8.74 8.52 -11.29
CA SER A 179 9.03 8.78 -9.88
C SER A 179 9.33 7.51 -9.10
N VAL A 180 10.07 7.68 -8.01
CA VAL A 180 10.34 6.64 -7.04
C VAL A 180 9.81 7.11 -5.69
N ASN A 181 8.98 6.27 -5.05
CA ASN A 181 8.37 6.57 -3.75
C ASN A 181 8.98 5.68 -2.67
N PHE A 182 9.14 6.26 -1.48
CA PHE A 182 9.42 5.56 -0.24
C PHE A 182 8.34 5.93 0.77
N ARG A 183 7.57 4.94 1.23
CA ARG A 183 6.43 5.15 2.12
C ARG A 183 6.53 4.28 3.35
N PHE A 184 6.11 4.82 4.46
CA PHE A 184 5.78 4.11 5.68
C PHE A 184 4.27 4.07 5.81
N SER A 185 3.72 2.91 6.16
CA SER A 185 2.30 2.72 6.43
C SER A 185 2.12 1.98 7.74
N ASN A 186 1.15 2.42 8.53
CA ASN A 186 0.80 1.77 9.78
C ASN A 186 -0.72 1.69 9.94
N SER A 187 -1.24 0.52 10.32
CA SER A 187 -2.67 0.38 10.60
C SER A 187 -3.02 1.13 11.88
N LEU A 188 -4.10 1.92 11.83
CA LEU A 188 -4.63 2.71 12.96
C LEU A 188 -5.59 1.90 13.82
N VAL A 189 -6.15 0.83 13.26
CA VAL A 189 -7.04 -0.10 13.95
C VAL A 189 -6.42 -1.50 13.96
N PRO A 190 -6.63 -2.28 15.05
CA PRO A 190 -6.10 -3.64 15.08
C PRO A 190 -6.64 -4.47 13.93
N VAL A 191 -5.76 -5.16 13.21
CA VAL A 191 -6.11 -6.09 12.12
C VAL A 191 -6.52 -7.46 12.65
N ARG A 192 -6.11 -7.80 13.89
CA ARG A 192 -6.60 -8.95 14.67
C ARG A 192 -6.84 -8.49 16.11
N ILE A 193 -7.98 -8.88 16.68
CA ILE A 193 -8.32 -8.56 18.08
C ILE A 193 -7.75 -9.62 19.03
N PRO A 194 -7.51 -9.27 20.30
CA PRO A 194 -7.08 -10.24 21.30
C PRO A 194 -8.03 -11.42 21.38
N THR A 195 -7.47 -12.61 21.38
CA THR A 195 -8.24 -13.85 21.48
C THR A 195 -7.48 -14.88 22.28
N TRP A 196 -8.20 -15.66 23.08
CA TRP A 196 -7.64 -16.81 23.77
C TRP A 196 -7.54 -17.99 22.80
N VAL A 197 -6.32 -18.49 22.58
CA VAL A 197 -6.10 -19.68 21.76
C VAL A 197 -5.15 -20.59 22.53
N TYR A 198 -5.61 -21.82 22.85
CA TYR A 198 -4.83 -22.84 23.55
C TYR A 198 -4.07 -22.32 24.81
N GLY A 199 -4.77 -21.54 25.65
CA GLY A 199 -4.20 -21.04 26.91
C GLY A 199 -3.26 -19.84 26.77
N ARG A 200 -3.09 -19.28 25.57
CA ARG A 200 -2.32 -18.05 25.31
C ARG A 200 -3.25 -16.93 24.83
N VAL A 201 -2.93 -15.70 25.25
CA VAL A 201 -3.59 -14.49 24.74
C VAL A 201 -2.82 -14.01 23.53
N ILE A 202 -3.46 -13.99 22.36
CA ILE A 202 -2.93 -13.27 21.19
C ILE A 202 -3.24 -11.79 21.40
N ASN A 203 -2.24 -10.95 21.40
CA ASN A 203 -2.38 -9.50 21.56
C ASN A 203 -3.05 -8.83 20.35
N LYS A 204 -3.40 -7.54 20.52
CA LYS A 204 -3.81 -6.70 19.38
C LYS A 204 -2.68 -6.66 18.35
N GLN A 205 -3.01 -6.94 17.10
CA GLN A 205 -2.04 -6.94 16.00
C GLN A 205 -2.29 -5.77 15.05
N PHE A 206 -1.21 -5.15 14.59
CA PHE A 206 -1.22 -4.01 13.68
C PHE A 206 -0.25 -4.27 12.53
N ASN A 207 -0.64 -3.95 11.30
CA ASN A 207 0.26 -3.97 10.15
C ASN A 207 1.17 -2.74 10.17
N THR A 208 2.46 -2.95 9.94
CA THR A 208 3.45 -1.90 9.73
C THR A 208 4.26 -2.23 8.48
N LEU A 209 4.37 -1.28 7.55
CA LEU A 209 4.99 -1.47 6.25
C LEU A 209 5.98 -0.38 5.91
N LEU A 210 7.04 -0.79 5.23
CA LEU A 210 7.84 0.04 4.34
C LEU A 210 7.53 -0.35 2.89
N ILE A 211 7.28 0.64 2.03
CA ILE A 211 6.95 0.43 0.62
C ILE A 211 7.93 1.24 -0.22
N THR A 212 8.55 0.60 -1.19
CA THR A 212 9.35 1.26 -2.22
C THR A 212 8.74 0.98 -3.57
N SER A 213 8.38 2.00 -4.33
CA SER A 213 7.69 1.86 -5.60
C SER A 213 8.29 2.73 -6.68
N TYR A 214 8.27 2.22 -7.88
CA TYR A 214 8.45 2.98 -9.11
C TYR A 214 7.07 3.33 -9.66
N CYS A 215 6.89 4.59 -10.07
CA CYS A 215 5.65 5.10 -10.64
C CYS A 215 5.91 5.68 -12.02
N TYR A 216 4.98 5.42 -12.94
CA TYR A 216 4.95 6.01 -14.27
C TYR A 216 3.64 6.79 -14.45
N GLN A 217 3.76 8.09 -14.73
CA GLN A 217 2.64 9.00 -14.97
C GLN A 217 2.47 9.22 -16.48
N PHE A 218 1.24 9.09 -16.97
CA PHE A 218 0.89 9.32 -18.38
C PHE A 218 0.83 10.80 -18.73
#